data_2d1aa88569b58b3f8dd6e41877e0eedb
#
_entry.id   2d1aa88569b58b3f8dd6e41877e0eedb
#
_cell.length_a   1.000
_cell.length_b   1.000
_cell.length_c   1.000
_cell.angle_alpha   90.00
_cell.angle_beta   90.00
_cell.angle_gamma   90.00
#
_symmetry.space_group_name_H-M   'P 1'
#
loop_
_entity.id
_entity.type
_entity.pdbx_description
1 polymer ?
#
loop_
_entity_poly.entity_id
_entity_poly.type
_entity_poly.pdbx_seq_one_letter_code
_entity_poly.pdbx_strand_id
1 'polypeptide(L)'
;AINRRLAGWGFAVTRVVADCRELLFDLAGRPTVPAGSDVRLEVERILKTAPRVFTGRAYAATGTNVTTPREMTALLEMLVVPGRLPERVRAQALDIMRRQQVRDRLPLHLPPGVELAHKTGSIPGVRNDAGILFLPPGPVLVCAFVRDLESDLAGSAAIAEIGRLVYQAYA
;
A
#
# COMPACT_ATOMS: atom_id res chain seq x y z
N ALA A 1 11.31 -9.56 -13.72
CA ALA A 1 12.40 -8.72 -13.18
C ALA A 1 12.15 -8.43 -11.67
N ILE A 2 10.96 -7.93 -11.26
CA ILE A 2 10.66 -7.49 -9.88
C ILE A 2 10.87 -8.63 -8.87
N ASN A 3 10.20 -9.78 -9.04
CA ASN A 3 10.25 -10.88 -8.08
C ASN A 3 11.67 -11.47 -7.89
N ARG A 4 12.48 -11.48 -8.97
CA ARG A 4 13.89 -11.92 -8.86
C ARG A 4 14.69 -10.95 -7.96
N ARG A 5 14.41 -9.66 -8.02
CA ARG A 5 15.07 -8.66 -7.19
C ARG A 5 14.61 -8.75 -5.73
N LEU A 6 13.31 -8.91 -5.51
CA LEU A 6 12.75 -9.13 -4.16
C LEU A 6 13.36 -10.36 -3.49
N ALA A 7 13.42 -11.48 -4.20
CA ALA A 7 14.08 -12.69 -3.71
C ALA A 7 15.57 -12.48 -3.42
N GLY A 8 16.28 -11.74 -4.29
CA GLY A 8 17.69 -11.37 -4.08
C GLY A 8 17.92 -10.46 -2.86
N TRP A 9 16.90 -9.75 -2.40
CA TRP A 9 16.92 -8.96 -1.15
C TRP A 9 16.46 -9.75 0.07
N GLY A 10 16.09 -11.05 -0.10
CA GLY A 10 15.68 -11.92 0.99
C GLY A 10 14.18 -11.88 1.31
N PHE A 11 13.34 -11.24 0.48
CA PHE A 11 11.89 -11.25 0.66
C PHE A 11 11.30 -12.58 0.18
N ALA A 12 10.84 -13.39 1.13
CA ALA A 12 10.34 -14.73 0.88
C ALA A 12 8.85 -14.76 0.49
N VAL A 13 8.07 -13.80 1.00
CA VAL A 13 6.61 -13.74 0.83
C VAL A 13 6.22 -12.72 -0.25
N THR A 14 6.86 -11.56 -0.25
CA THR A 14 6.50 -10.46 -1.16
C THR A 14 6.72 -10.83 -2.62
N ARG A 15 5.65 -10.77 -3.40
CA ARG A 15 5.69 -11.03 -4.84
C ARG A 15 4.65 -10.25 -5.60
N VAL A 16 4.96 -9.91 -6.83
CA VAL A 16 4.08 -9.23 -7.79
C VAL A 16 3.83 -10.19 -8.94
N VAL A 17 2.60 -10.63 -9.12
CA VAL A 17 2.19 -11.59 -10.16
C VAL A 17 1.27 -10.96 -11.20
N ALA A 18 0.60 -9.86 -10.85
CA ALA A 18 -0.31 -9.11 -11.70
C ALA A 18 -0.03 -7.61 -11.60
N ASP A 19 -0.26 -6.87 -12.67
CA ASP A 19 -0.31 -5.42 -12.61
C ASP A 19 -1.63 -4.92 -11.99
N CYS A 20 -1.74 -3.62 -11.72
CA CYS A 20 -2.94 -3.04 -11.12
C CYS A 20 -4.19 -3.23 -11.97
N ARG A 21 -4.02 -3.25 -13.30
CA ARG A 21 -5.11 -3.44 -14.25
C ARG A 21 -5.65 -4.87 -14.16
N GLU A 22 -4.78 -5.86 -14.23
CA GLU A 22 -5.13 -7.28 -14.09
C GLU A 22 -5.81 -7.56 -12.74
N LEU A 23 -5.28 -6.99 -11.66
CA LEU A 23 -5.84 -7.11 -10.33
C LEU A 23 -7.26 -6.55 -10.24
N LEU A 24 -7.51 -5.36 -10.80
CA LEU A 24 -8.81 -4.70 -10.75
C LEU A 24 -9.86 -5.43 -11.60
N PHE A 25 -9.46 -5.97 -12.74
CA PHE A 25 -10.36 -6.79 -13.55
C PHE A 25 -10.70 -8.14 -12.90
N ASP A 26 -9.73 -8.74 -12.21
CA ASP A 26 -9.96 -9.96 -11.43
C ASP A 26 -10.96 -9.74 -10.28
N LEU A 27 -10.94 -8.56 -9.64
CA LEU A 27 -11.96 -8.17 -8.65
C LEU A 27 -13.39 -8.17 -9.20
N ALA A 28 -13.56 -7.93 -10.49
CA ALA A 28 -14.86 -8.00 -11.18
C ALA A 28 -15.22 -9.41 -11.65
N GLY A 29 -14.45 -10.44 -11.30
CA GLY A 29 -14.61 -11.79 -11.83
C GLY A 29 -14.29 -11.90 -13.34
N ARG A 30 -13.50 -10.96 -13.87
CA ARG A 30 -13.09 -10.91 -15.27
C ARG A 30 -11.57 -11.12 -15.36
N PRO A 31 -11.08 -12.34 -15.54
CA PRO A 31 -9.65 -12.64 -15.56
C PRO A 31 -8.90 -12.06 -16.77
N THR A 32 -9.63 -11.56 -17.77
CA THR A 32 -9.05 -10.95 -18.98
C THR A 32 -9.62 -9.56 -19.22
N VAL A 33 -8.74 -8.65 -19.58
CA VAL A 33 -9.13 -7.29 -19.97
C VAL A 33 -9.56 -7.30 -21.42
N PRO A 34 -10.80 -6.90 -21.76
CA PRO A 34 -11.24 -6.84 -23.16
C PRO A 34 -10.38 -5.87 -23.96
N ALA A 35 -10.01 -6.26 -25.19
CA ALA A 35 -9.28 -5.37 -26.09
C ALA A 35 -10.12 -4.11 -26.39
N GLY A 36 -9.47 -2.95 -26.41
CA GLY A 36 -10.11 -1.67 -26.69
C GLY A 36 -10.92 -1.05 -25.53
N SER A 37 -10.94 -1.67 -24.33
CA SER A 37 -11.61 -1.10 -23.18
C SER A 37 -10.93 0.20 -22.70
N ASP A 38 -11.72 1.23 -22.39
CA ASP A 38 -11.25 2.34 -21.57
C ASP A 38 -11.04 1.86 -20.14
N VAL A 39 -9.77 1.61 -19.81
CA VAL A 39 -9.36 1.03 -18.53
C VAL A 39 -9.83 1.88 -17.34
N ARG A 40 -9.84 3.20 -17.48
CA ARG A 40 -10.22 4.13 -16.41
C ARG A 40 -11.71 3.99 -16.10
N LEU A 41 -12.55 4.07 -17.11
CA LEU A 41 -14.01 3.94 -16.94
C LEU A 41 -14.39 2.56 -16.41
N GLU A 42 -13.74 1.52 -16.90
CA GLU A 42 -14.03 0.14 -16.47
C GLU A 42 -13.57 -0.08 -15.01
N VAL A 43 -12.42 0.45 -14.62
CA VAL A 43 -11.94 0.39 -13.23
C VAL A 43 -12.89 1.16 -12.30
N GLU A 44 -13.33 2.35 -12.66
CA GLU A 44 -14.31 3.12 -11.86
C GLU A 44 -15.63 2.34 -11.71
N ARG A 45 -16.09 1.69 -12.78
CA ARG A 45 -17.28 0.85 -12.74
C ARG A 45 -17.10 -0.34 -11.80
N ILE A 46 -15.98 -1.05 -11.91
CA ILE A 46 -15.65 -2.19 -11.06
C ILE A 46 -15.64 -1.78 -9.58
N LEU A 47 -14.95 -0.71 -9.24
CA LEU A 47 -14.85 -0.23 -7.86
C LEU A 47 -16.21 0.18 -7.27
N LYS A 48 -17.16 0.61 -8.12
CA LYS A 48 -18.53 0.96 -7.69
C LYS A 48 -19.46 -0.25 -7.58
N THR A 49 -19.24 -1.29 -8.39
CA THR A 49 -20.19 -2.42 -8.55
C THR A 49 -19.63 -3.74 -8.05
N ALA A 50 -18.33 -3.84 -7.72
CA ALA A 50 -17.74 -5.08 -7.24
C ALA A 50 -18.49 -5.53 -5.98
N PRO A 51 -18.96 -6.78 -5.94
CA PRO A 51 -19.59 -7.31 -4.75
C PRO A 51 -18.59 -7.30 -3.60
N ARG A 52 -19.05 -7.01 -2.38
CA ARG A 52 -18.22 -7.12 -1.17
C ARG A 52 -17.92 -8.59 -0.79
N VAL A 53 -17.97 -9.48 -1.77
CA VAL A 53 -17.64 -10.88 -1.58
C VAL A 53 -16.18 -11.07 -1.98
N PHE A 54 -15.33 -11.30 -1.00
CA PHE A 54 -13.87 -11.41 -1.10
C PHE A 54 -13.42 -12.76 -1.72
N THR A 55 -13.92 -13.10 -2.90
CA THR A 55 -13.72 -14.41 -3.52
C THR A 55 -12.79 -14.40 -4.74
N GLY A 56 -12.35 -13.25 -5.23
CA GLY A 56 -11.42 -13.16 -6.35
C GLY A 56 -9.98 -13.50 -5.97
N ARG A 57 -9.11 -13.76 -6.98
CA ARG A 57 -7.67 -13.97 -6.76
C ARG A 57 -7.01 -12.82 -5.99
N ALA A 58 -7.54 -11.59 -6.14
CA ALA A 58 -7.05 -10.43 -5.42
C ALA A 58 -7.05 -10.59 -3.88
N TYR A 59 -7.91 -11.46 -3.35
CA TYR A 59 -8.02 -11.75 -1.91
C TYR A 59 -7.38 -13.08 -1.53
N ALA A 60 -6.89 -13.86 -2.49
CA ALA A 60 -6.30 -15.16 -2.23
C ALA A 60 -4.94 -15.02 -1.51
N ALA A 61 -4.61 -16.00 -0.68
CA ALA A 61 -3.31 -16.06 -0.01
C ALA A 61 -2.16 -16.40 -0.98
N THR A 62 -2.47 -16.98 -2.14
CA THR A 62 -1.51 -17.40 -3.15
C THR A 62 -2.00 -17.06 -4.56
N GLY A 63 -1.10 -16.99 -5.53
CA GLY A 63 -1.44 -16.72 -6.93
C GLY A 63 -1.80 -15.26 -7.23
N THR A 64 -1.58 -14.35 -6.29
CA THR A 64 -1.83 -12.91 -6.41
C THR A 64 -0.64 -12.09 -5.92
N ASN A 65 -0.77 -10.77 -5.96
CA ASN A 65 0.17 -9.86 -5.33
C ASN A 65 0.07 -9.99 -3.80
N VAL A 66 1.13 -10.39 -3.16
CA VAL A 66 1.16 -10.59 -1.71
C VAL A 66 2.39 -9.91 -1.10
N THR A 67 2.22 -9.47 0.13
CA THR A 67 3.29 -8.98 0.99
C THR A 67 2.86 -9.16 2.45
N THR A 68 3.78 -8.90 3.37
CA THR A 68 3.49 -8.83 4.80
C THR A 68 3.86 -7.45 5.33
N PRO A 69 3.26 -6.97 6.44
CA PRO A 69 3.70 -5.73 7.08
C PRO A 69 5.20 -5.73 7.37
N ARG A 70 5.76 -6.85 7.84
CA ARG A 70 7.19 -6.99 8.12
C ARG A 70 8.06 -6.77 6.87
N GLU A 71 7.74 -7.44 5.76
CA GLU A 71 8.53 -7.29 4.54
C GLU A 71 8.34 -5.92 3.90
N MET A 72 7.14 -5.34 3.97
CA MET A 72 6.90 -3.98 3.50
C MET A 72 7.67 -2.96 4.34
N THR A 73 7.73 -3.13 5.66
CA THR A 73 8.56 -2.28 6.53
C THR A 73 10.04 -2.40 6.16
N ALA A 74 10.54 -3.61 5.89
CA ALA A 74 11.92 -3.79 5.43
C ALA A 74 12.19 -3.16 4.06
N LEU A 75 11.21 -3.11 3.15
CA LEU A 75 11.30 -2.35 1.90
C LEU A 75 11.38 -0.83 2.15
N LEU A 76 10.58 -0.31 3.08
CA LEU A 76 10.63 1.11 3.47
C LEU A 76 11.97 1.46 4.13
N GLU A 77 12.53 0.56 4.94
CA GLU A 77 13.84 0.73 5.56
C GLU A 77 14.93 0.96 4.51
N MET A 78 14.87 0.27 3.37
CA MET A 78 15.83 0.46 2.27
C MET A 78 15.81 1.89 1.70
N LEU A 79 14.74 2.65 1.91
CA LEU A 79 14.62 4.05 1.49
C LEU A 79 15.29 5.01 2.46
N VAL A 80 15.44 4.67 3.73
CA VAL A 80 16.03 5.54 4.76
C VAL A 80 17.45 5.13 5.14
N VAL A 81 17.79 3.86 5.04
CA VAL A 81 19.15 3.38 5.35
C VAL A 81 20.08 3.61 4.15
N PRO A 82 21.18 4.37 4.33
CA PRO A 82 22.17 4.59 3.28
C PRO A 82 22.80 3.28 2.77
N GLY A 83 23.15 3.25 1.49
CA GLY A 83 23.88 2.11 0.88
C GLY A 83 23.00 0.92 0.47
N ARG A 84 21.73 0.86 0.88
CA ARG A 84 20.81 -0.21 0.46
C ARG A 84 20.34 -0.04 -0.99
N LEU A 85 20.08 1.18 -1.39
CA LEU A 85 19.70 1.56 -2.76
C LEU A 85 20.52 2.77 -3.20
N PRO A 86 20.71 2.98 -4.53
CA PRO A 86 21.32 4.20 -5.04
C PRO A 86 20.58 5.45 -4.52
N GLU A 87 21.34 6.49 -4.13
CA GLU A 87 20.77 7.72 -3.55
C GLU A 87 19.69 8.36 -4.42
N ARG A 88 19.94 8.43 -5.73
CA ARG A 88 18.95 8.96 -6.69
C ARG A 88 17.62 8.20 -6.63
N VAL A 89 17.64 6.87 -6.48
CA VAL A 89 16.44 6.04 -6.42
C VAL A 89 15.68 6.30 -5.10
N ARG A 90 16.41 6.39 -3.99
CA ARG A 90 15.85 6.68 -2.67
C ARG A 90 15.16 8.05 -2.65
N ALA A 91 15.88 9.09 -3.07
CA ALA A 91 15.37 10.47 -3.11
C ALA A 91 14.12 10.56 -3.99
N GLN A 92 14.13 9.95 -5.19
CA GLN A 92 12.99 9.96 -6.09
C GLN A 92 11.78 9.21 -5.52
N ALA A 93 11.98 8.06 -4.89
CA ALA A 93 10.91 7.29 -4.27
C ALA A 93 10.28 8.06 -3.10
N LEU A 94 11.09 8.64 -2.22
CA LEU A 94 10.62 9.43 -1.09
C LEU A 94 9.87 10.69 -1.56
N ASP A 95 10.36 11.40 -2.58
CA ASP A 95 9.67 12.55 -3.15
C ASP A 95 8.28 12.18 -3.69
N ILE A 96 8.15 11.06 -4.41
CA ILE A 96 6.86 10.58 -4.88
C ILE A 96 5.93 10.24 -3.72
N MET A 97 6.43 9.56 -2.69
CA MET A 97 5.64 9.14 -1.53
C MET A 97 5.19 10.33 -0.66
N ARG A 98 6.01 11.38 -0.53
CA ARG A 98 5.63 12.64 0.17
C ARG A 98 4.45 13.35 -0.49
N ARG A 99 4.29 13.20 -1.81
CA ARG A 99 3.20 13.80 -2.59
C ARG A 99 1.92 12.97 -2.59
N GLN A 100 1.78 11.97 -1.71
CA GLN A 100 0.55 11.19 -1.58
C GLN A 100 -0.64 12.10 -1.24
N GLN A 101 -1.71 11.97 -2.03
CA GLN A 101 -2.92 12.81 -1.91
C GLN A 101 -4.00 12.20 -1.01
N VAL A 102 -4.00 10.87 -0.84
CA VAL A 102 -4.95 10.19 0.04
C VAL A 102 -4.52 10.40 1.50
N ARG A 103 -5.34 11.10 2.27
CA ARG A 103 -5.00 11.54 3.63
C ARG A 103 -5.96 11.02 4.71
N ASP A 104 -6.79 10.04 4.38
CA ASP A 104 -7.83 9.47 5.23
C ASP A 104 -7.34 8.33 6.15
N ARG A 105 -6.02 8.12 6.24
CA ARG A 105 -5.39 7.02 7.01
C ARG A 105 -4.25 7.54 7.87
N LEU A 106 -3.03 7.00 7.77
CA LEU A 106 -1.89 7.41 8.61
C LEU A 106 -1.79 8.92 8.84
N PRO A 107 -1.97 9.81 7.84
CA PRO A 107 -1.83 11.25 8.07
C PRO A 107 -3.04 11.93 8.71
N LEU A 108 -4.21 11.27 8.83
CA LEU A 108 -5.47 11.94 9.19
C LEU A 108 -5.39 12.69 10.53
N HIS A 109 -4.76 12.12 11.53
CA HIS A 109 -4.69 12.66 12.88
C HIS A 109 -3.29 13.16 13.25
N LEU A 110 -2.38 13.27 12.27
CA LEU A 110 -1.07 13.87 12.51
C LEU A 110 -1.18 15.40 12.59
N PRO A 111 -0.41 16.04 13.46
CA PRO A 111 -0.35 17.50 13.51
C PRO A 111 0.10 18.10 12.20
N PRO A 112 -0.31 19.35 11.90
CA PRO A 112 0.20 20.08 10.74
C PRO A 112 1.74 20.17 10.78
N GLY A 113 2.36 19.98 9.62
CA GLY A 113 3.82 20.07 9.47
C GLY A 113 4.56 18.76 9.73
N VAL A 114 3.92 17.71 10.23
CA VAL A 114 4.55 16.39 10.32
C VAL A 114 4.79 15.83 8.93
N GLU A 115 6.04 15.56 8.62
CA GLU A 115 6.44 15.00 7.32
C GLU A 115 6.18 13.50 7.29
N LEU A 116 5.43 13.06 6.28
CA LEU A 116 5.11 11.65 6.03
C LEU A 116 5.30 11.32 4.54
N ALA A 117 6.14 10.34 4.26
CA ALA A 117 6.23 9.69 2.96
C ALA A 117 5.47 8.36 3.02
N HIS A 118 4.34 8.22 2.28
CA HIS A 118 3.53 7.02 2.40
C HIS A 118 2.90 6.57 1.08
N LYS A 119 2.44 5.31 1.05
CA LYS A 119 1.70 4.74 -0.08
C LYS A 119 0.51 3.95 0.42
N THR A 120 -0.66 4.35 -0.06
CA THR A 120 -1.94 3.70 0.24
C THR A 120 -2.26 2.58 -0.74
N GLY A 121 -3.08 1.63 -0.30
CA GLY A 121 -3.70 0.59 -1.14
C GLY A 121 -5.17 0.42 -0.77
N SER A 122 -6.05 0.32 -1.78
CA SER A 122 -7.49 0.16 -1.58
C SER A 122 -8.09 -0.76 -2.62
N ILE A 123 -8.80 -1.75 -2.14
CA ILE A 123 -9.80 -2.52 -2.89
C ILE A 123 -11.01 -2.70 -1.96
N PRO A 124 -12.19 -3.08 -2.43
CA PRO A 124 -13.34 -3.32 -1.55
C PRO A 124 -12.99 -4.25 -0.39
N GLY A 125 -13.27 -3.85 0.84
CA GLY A 125 -12.96 -4.64 2.04
C GLY A 125 -11.49 -4.69 2.46
N VAL A 126 -10.59 -3.95 1.78
CA VAL A 126 -9.16 -3.87 2.15
C VAL A 126 -8.72 -2.41 2.17
N ARG A 127 -8.04 -2.03 3.25
CA ARG A 127 -7.38 -0.73 3.40
C ARG A 127 -5.97 -0.95 3.90
N ASN A 128 -5.02 -0.36 3.19
CA ASN A 128 -3.60 -0.45 3.52
C ASN A 128 -2.97 0.94 3.50
N ASP A 129 -2.02 1.17 4.38
CA ASP A 129 -1.13 2.32 4.31
C ASP A 129 0.24 1.91 4.86
N ALA A 130 1.30 2.32 4.18
CA ALA A 130 2.66 2.03 4.59
C ALA A 130 3.52 3.28 4.35
N GLY A 131 4.25 3.73 5.36
CA GLY A 131 4.95 4.99 5.28
C GLY A 131 6.09 5.17 6.29
N ILE A 132 6.73 6.31 6.16
CA ILE A 132 7.86 6.76 6.95
C ILE A 132 7.48 8.11 7.54
N LEU A 133 7.30 8.18 8.86
CA LEU A 133 7.19 9.43 9.59
C LEU A 133 8.59 9.95 9.87
N PHE A 134 8.86 11.20 9.49
CA PHE A 134 10.12 11.87 9.79
C PHE A 134 9.95 12.70 11.08
N LEU A 135 10.39 12.13 12.19
CA LEU A 135 10.29 12.74 13.52
C LEU A 135 11.68 13.18 14.03
N PRO A 136 11.77 14.11 15.00
CA PRO A 136 13.04 14.60 15.52
C PRO A 136 14.02 13.51 15.98
N PRO A 137 13.58 12.41 16.66
CA PRO A 137 14.51 11.33 17.04
C PRO A 137 14.98 10.48 15.86
N GLY A 138 14.30 10.57 14.70
CA GLY A 138 14.62 9.80 13.49
C GLY A 138 13.38 9.28 12.75
N PRO A 139 13.57 8.65 11.59
CA PRO A 139 12.48 8.12 10.80
C PRO A 139 11.81 6.90 11.49
N VAL A 140 10.49 6.94 11.61
CA VAL A 140 9.67 5.84 12.13
C VAL A 140 8.91 5.18 10.99
N LEU A 141 9.09 3.87 10.80
CA LEU A 141 8.46 3.09 9.74
C LEU A 141 7.14 2.51 10.25
N VAL A 142 6.06 2.77 9.52
CA VAL A 142 4.71 2.30 9.87
C VAL A 142 4.12 1.55 8.69
N CYS A 143 3.59 0.35 8.95
CA CYS A 143 2.91 -0.44 7.95
C CYS A 143 1.65 -1.06 8.55
N ALA A 144 0.48 -0.64 8.06
CA ALA A 144 -0.82 -1.10 8.51
C ALA A 144 -1.62 -1.68 7.33
N PHE A 145 -1.98 -2.96 7.44
CA PHE A 145 -2.81 -3.68 6.47
C PHE A 145 -4.05 -4.21 7.16
N VAL A 146 -5.21 -3.86 6.63
CA VAL A 146 -6.51 -4.30 7.15
C VAL A 146 -7.31 -4.92 6.02
N ARG A 147 -7.89 -6.10 6.29
CA ARG A 147 -8.69 -6.86 5.34
C ARG A 147 -9.98 -7.37 5.97
N ASP A 148 -10.83 -7.95 5.14
CA ASP A 148 -12.11 -8.53 5.54
C ASP A 148 -13.02 -7.49 6.22
N LEU A 149 -12.97 -6.24 5.72
CA LEU A 149 -13.70 -5.11 6.28
C LEU A 149 -15.17 -5.11 5.80
N GLU A 150 -16.10 -5.04 6.73
CA GLU A 150 -17.50 -4.71 6.45
C GLU A 150 -17.66 -3.22 6.09
N SER A 151 -16.84 -2.37 6.70
CA SER A 151 -16.80 -0.93 6.47
C SER A 151 -15.39 -0.47 6.09
N ASP A 152 -15.25 0.01 4.88
CA ASP A 152 -14.01 0.62 4.37
C ASP A 152 -13.62 1.87 5.18
N LEU A 153 -14.61 2.63 5.66
CA LEU A 153 -14.40 3.81 6.51
C LEU A 153 -13.82 3.42 7.87
N ALA A 154 -14.34 2.36 8.49
CA ALA A 154 -13.81 1.85 9.75
C ALA A 154 -12.35 1.38 9.61
N GLY A 155 -12.01 0.76 8.47
CA GLY A 155 -10.62 0.38 8.17
C GLY A 155 -9.69 1.59 8.03
N SER A 156 -10.13 2.63 7.32
CA SER A 156 -9.37 3.89 7.22
C SER A 156 -9.18 4.53 8.59
N ALA A 157 -10.24 4.60 9.42
CA ALA A 157 -10.19 5.17 10.77
C ALA A 157 -9.23 4.40 11.70
N ALA A 158 -9.23 3.08 11.62
CA ALA A 158 -8.29 2.26 12.39
C ALA A 158 -6.82 2.55 12.04
N ILE A 159 -6.52 2.70 10.74
CA ILE A 159 -5.17 3.06 10.29
C ILE A 159 -4.80 4.49 10.73
N ALA A 160 -5.76 5.43 10.70
CA ALA A 160 -5.55 6.80 11.17
C ALA A 160 -5.20 6.83 12.66
N GLU A 161 -5.88 6.02 13.47
CA GLU A 161 -5.60 5.89 14.90
C GLU A 161 -4.21 5.29 15.15
N ILE A 162 -3.77 4.30 14.35
CA ILE A 162 -2.40 3.81 14.41
C ILE A 162 -1.39 4.94 14.15
N GLY A 163 -1.64 5.79 13.14
CA GLY A 163 -0.79 6.94 12.85
C GLY A 163 -0.68 7.90 14.03
N ARG A 164 -1.82 8.21 14.68
CA ARG A 164 -1.88 9.06 15.88
C ARG A 164 -1.07 8.47 17.05
N LEU A 165 -1.29 7.18 17.34
CA LEU A 165 -0.61 6.49 18.44
C LEU A 165 0.90 6.41 18.21
N VAL A 166 1.34 6.11 16.99
CA VAL A 166 2.77 6.10 16.63
C VAL A 166 3.37 7.49 16.80
N TYR A 167 2.70 8.54 16.33
CA TYR A 167 3.16 9.90 16.53
C TYR A 167 3.32 10.22 18.03
N GLN A 168 2.34 9.91 18.86
CA GLN A 168 2.40 10.18 20.30
C GLN A 168 3.50 9.40 21.02
N ALA A 169 3.86 8.23 20.53
CA ALA A 169 4.88 7.38 21.15
C ALA A 169 6.32 7.80 20.81
N TYR A 170 6.52 8.51 19.68
CA TYR A 170 7.86 8.78 19.14
C TYR A 170 8.15 10.27 18.85
N ALA A 171 7.19 11.17 19.05
CA ALA A 171 7.39 12.61 18.84
C ALA A 171 7.91 13.33 20.10
#